data_122f6447f5ab14cae9995329695cebf1
#
_entry.id   122f6447f5ab14cae9995329695cebf1
#
_cell.length_a   1.000
_cell.length_b   1.000
_cell.length_c   1.000
_cell.angle_alpha   90.00
_cell.angle_beta   90.00
_cell.angle_gamma   90.00
#
_symmetry.space_group_name_H-M   'P 1'
#
loop_
_entity.id
_entity.type
_entity.pdbx_description
1 polymer ?
#
loop_
_entity_poly.entity_id
_entity_poly.type
_entity_poly.pdbx_seq_one_letter_code
_entity_poly.pdbx_strand_id
1 'polypeptide(L)'
;FFGKEGKFVTSRHIHDRLMKELDKNLALRVRKSEEDGKWVVSGRGVLHLSVLIETMRREGYELQVGQPQVIFKEIDGVKNEPIEELTVNVPEEYASKIIDMVTRRKGEMVKMESAGERVNLEFNMPSRGIIGLRTNVLTASAGEAIMAHRFKEYQPYKGEIERRTNGSIIAMESGTAFAYAIDKLQDRGKFFIFP
;
A
#
# COMPACT_ATOMS: atom_id res chain seq x y z
N PHE A 1 -4.12 8.13 23.80
CA PHE A 1 -4.69 6.75 23.82
C PHE A 1 -3.59 5.68 23.90
N PHE A 2 -2.48 5.93 24.65
CA PHE A 2 -1.39 4.97 24.82
C PHE A 2 -1.77 3.91 25.88
N GLY A 3 -1.36 2.65 25.64
CA GLY A 3 -1.49 1.56 26.62
C GLY A 3 -2.87 0.94 26.73
N LYS A 4 -3.74 1.10 25.71
CA LYS A 4 -5.04 0.42 25.69
C LYS A 4 -4.97 -0.98 25.10
N GLU A 5 -4.13 -1.17 24.09
CA GLU A 5 -4.02 -2.42 23.34
C GLU A 5 -2.75 -3.21 23.68
N GLY A 6 -1.75 -2.59 24.28
CA GLY A 6 -0.46 -3.23 24.59
C GLY A 6 0.23 -2.69 25.83
N LYS A 7 1.12 -3.51 26.39
CA LYS A 7 1.94 -3.17 27.58
C LYS A 7 3.20 -2.38 27.20
N PHE A 8 3.69 -2.58 25.98
CA PHE A 8 4.98 -2.04 25.51
C PHE A 8 4.73 -0.92 24.50
N VAL A 9 4.66 0.32 25.00
CA VAL A 9 4.26 1.51 24.22
C VAL A 9 5.41 2.47 23.93
N THR A 10 6.59 2.26 24.54
CA THR A 10 7.71 3.21 24.39
C THR A 10 8.58 2.88 23.19
N SER A 11 9.15 3.90 22.56
CA SER A 11 10.09 3.76 21.44
C SER A 11 11.27 2.84 21.80
N ARG A 12 11.71 2.86 23.06
CA ARG A 12 12.78 1.97 23.55
C ARG A 12 12.36 0.50 23.52
N HIS A 13 11.16 0.17 23.99
CA HIS A 13 10.66 -1.21 23.93
C HIS A 13 10.57 -1.72 22.49
N ILE A 14 10.08 -0.86 21.58
CA ILE A 14 9.99 -1.19 20.15
C ILE A 14 11.39 -1.41 19.57
N HIS A 15 12.34 -0.54 19.88
CA HIS A 15 13.72 -0.69 19.45
C HIS A 15 14.34 -2.00 19.90
N ASP A 16 14.28 -2.30 21.21
CA ASP A 16 14.90 -3.50 21.80
C ASP A 16 14.30 -4.77 21.18
N ARG A 17 12.99 -4.75 20.87
CA ARG A 17 12.33 -5.86 20.19
C ARG A 17 12.78 -6.00 18.74
N LEU A 18 12.91 -4.89 18.01
CA LEU A 18 13.41 -4.90 16.63
C LEU A 18 14.87 -5.40 16.55
N MET A 19 15.72 -5.01 17.50
CA MET A 19 17.10 -5.52 17.57
C MET A 19 17.13 -7.04 17.76
N LYS A 20 16.31 -7.59 18.65
CA LYS A 20 16.18 -9.05 18.83
C LYS A 20 15.69 -9.76 17.56
N GLU A 21 14.89 -9.08 16.74
CA GLU A 21 14.45 -9.66 15.47
C GLU A 21 15.59 -9.73 14.45
N LEU A 22 16.51 -8.75 14.43
CA LEU A 22 17.67 -8.77 13.53
C LEU A 22 18.57 -9.98 13.75
N ASP A 23 18.69 -10.48 14.97
CA ASP A 23 19.49 -11.67 15.29
C ASP A 23 18.94 -12.93 14.60
N LYS A 24 17.64 -12.96 14.32
CA LYS A 24 16.93 -14.11 13.73
C LYS A 24 16.61 -13.94 12.26
N ASN A 25 16.60 -12.71 11.77
CA ASN A 25 16.06 -12.37 10.46
C ASN A 25 17.05 -11.52 9.64
N LEU A 26 17.94 -12.20 8.92
CA LEU A 26 18.99 -11.56 8.10
C LEU A 26 18.45 -10.65 6.98
N ALA A 27 17.19 -10.81 6.59
CA ALA A 27 16.57 -10.02 5.54
C ALA A 27 15.95 -8.71 6.06
N LEU A 28 15.93 -8.52 7.38
CA LEU A 28 15.43 -7.32 8.02
C LEU A 28 16.54 -6.29 8.19
N ARG A 29 16.21 -5.02 8.01
CA ARG A 29 17.10 -3.90 8.36
C ARG A 29 16.32 -2.87 9.14
N VAL A 30 16.91 -2.35 10.21
CA VAL A 30 16.32 -1.34 11.08
C VAL A 30 17.27 -0.15 11.15
N ARG A 31 16.75 1.05 10.96
CA ARG A 31 17.48 2.30 11.17
C ARG A 31 16.60 3.31 11.90
N LYS A 32 17.21 4.21 12.63
CA LYS A 32 16.49 5.35 13.23
C LYS A 32 16.00 6.26 12.11
N SER A 33 14.78 6.77 12.23
CA SER A 33 14.29 7.83 11.35
C SER A 33 14.93 9.17 11.72
N GLU A 34 14.86 10.13 10.82
CA GLU A 34 15.21 11.54 11.09
C GLU A 34 14.24 12.15 12.12
N GLU A 35 13.02 11.65 12.18
CA GLU A 35 12.05 12.03 13.21
C GLU A 35 12.27 11.22 14.49
N ASP A 36 12.31 11.91 15.63
CA ASP A 36 12.51 11.27 16.92
C ASP A 36 11.39 10.28 17.28
N GLY A 37 11.81 9.18 17.89
CA GLY A 37 10.89 8.11 18.32
C GLY A 37 10.40 7.19 17.22
N LYS A 38 10.82 7.38 15.96
CA LYS A 38 10.43 6.57 14.82
C LYS A 38 11.55 5.67 14.30
N TRP A 39 11.19 4.52 13.81
CA TRP A 39 12.10 3.51 13.24
C TRP A 39 11.70 3.19 11.81
N VAL A 40 12.66 3.16 10.91
CA VAL A 40 12.48 2.69 9.54
C VAL A 40 12.88 1.23 9.49
N VAL A 41 11.93 0.37 9.16
CA VAL A 41 12.11 -1.07 9.08
C VAL A 41 11.97 -1.49 7.62
N SER A 42 13.02 -2.11 7.07
CA SER A 42 13.05 -2.59 5.69
C SER A 42 13.10 -4.10 5.67
N GLY A 43 12.29 -4.73 4.83
CA GLY A 43 12.21 -6.18 4.67
C GLY A 43 12.05 -6.57 3.21
N ARG A 44 11.86 -7.87 2.94
CA ARG A 44 11.71 -8.43 1.58
C ARG A 44 10.47 -7.91 0.86
N GLY A 45 9.43 -7.54 1.61
CA GLY A 45 8.17 -7.08 1.04
C GLY A 45 7.11 -6.85 2.12
N VAL A 46 5.93 -6.44 1.69
CA VAL A 46 4.81 -6.08 2.59
C VAL A 46 4.40 -7.25 3.49
N LEU A 47 4.31 -8.47 2.96
CA LEU A 47 3.95 -9.65 3.76
C LEU A 47 4.95 -9.91 4.88
N HIS A 48 6.24 -9.83 4.59
CA HIS A 48 7.30 -10.02 5.59
C HIS A 48 7.18 -9.01 6.74
N LEU A 49 6.96 -7.73 6.42
CA LEU A 49 6.77 -6.68 7.41
C LEU A 49 5.44 -6.84 8.18
N SER A 50 4.38 -7.27 7.51
CA SER A 50 3.07 -7.52 8.15
C SER A 50 3.13 -8.64 9.17
N VAL A 51 3.87 -9.72 8.89
CA VAL A 51 4.09 -10.82 9.85
C VAL A 51 4.84 -10.32 11.08
N LEU A 52 5.88 -9.51 10.89
CA LEU A 52 6.61 -8.90 12.02
C LEU A 52 5.70 -8.03 12.87
N ILE A 53 4.94 -7.13 12.26
CA ILE A 53 4.03 -6.21 12.95
C ILE A 53 2.99 -6.99 13.75
N GLU A 54 2.37 -8.00 13.13
CA GLU A 54 1.35 -8.82 13.80
C GLU A 54 1.95 -9.64 14.95
N THR A 55 3.17 -10.16 14.79
CA THR A 55 3.87 -10.85 15.86
C THR A 55 4.14 -9.92 17.05
N MET A 56 4.64 -8.71 16.79
CA MET A 56 4.86 -7.72 17.82
C MET A 56 3.56 -7.33 18.53
N ARG A 57 2.47 -7.16 17.78
CA ARG A 57 1.15 -6.86 18.34
C ARG A 57 0.68 -7.97 19.29
N ARG A 58 0.84 -9.24 18.92
CA ARG A 58 0.50 -10.40 19.76
C ARG A 58 1.37 -10.51 21.00
N GLU A 59 2.62 -10.05 20.92
CA GLU A 59 3.54 -9.96 22.06
C GLU A 59 3.17 -8.80 23.02
N GLY A 60 2.19 -7.96 22.68
CA GLY A 60 1.69 -6.85 23.50
C GLY A 60 2.41 -5.53 23.26
N TYR A 61 3.01 -5.35 22.08
CA TYR A 61 3.52 -4.06 21.63
C TYR A 61 2.41 -3.25 20.97
N GLU A 62 2.21 -2.02 21.45
CA GLU A 62 1.34 -1.04 20.80
C GLU A 62 2.20 -0.10 19.97
N LEU A 63 1.99 -0.10 18.66
CA LEU A 63 2.82 0.65 17.72
C LEU A 63 1.98 1.24 16.60
N GLN A 64 2.38 2.40 16.12
CA GLN A 64 1.80 3.02 14.93
C GLN A 64 2.66 2.69 13.71
N VAL A 65 2.03 2.20 12.66
CA VAL A 65 2.69 1.84 11.40
C VAL A 65 2.39 2.91 10.36
N GLY A 66 3.45 3.46 9.77
CA GLY A 66 3.34 4.37 8.63
C GLY A 66 3.04 3.63 7.32
N GLN A 67 2.75 4.38 6.27
CA GLN A 67 2.56 3.80 4.95
C GLN A 67 3.85 3.13 4.45
N PRO A 68 3.78 1.92 3.86
CA PRO A 68 4.94 1.27 3.29
C PRO A 68 5.48 2.05 2.10
N GLN A 69 6.80 2.13 2.01
CA GLN A 69 7.51 2.79 0.93
C GLN A 69 8.43 1.79 0.24
N VAL A 70 8.59 1.93 -1.07
CA VAL A 70 9.57 1.15 -1.82
C VAL A 70 10.96 1.76 -1.67
N ILE A 71 12.00 0.94 -1.81
CA ILE A 71 13.38 1.39 -1.75
C ILE A 71 13.79 1.85 -3.16
N PHE A 72 14.12 3.12 -3.28
CA PHE A 72 14.73 3.69 -4.49
C PHE A 72 16.24 3.42 -4.49
N LYS A 73 16.81 3.33 -5.67
CA LYS A 73 18.27 3.28 -5.88
C LYS A 73 18.69 4.40 -6.80
N GLU A 74 19.84 4.95 -6.56
CA GLU A 74 20.51 5.85 -7.49
C GLU A 74 21.49 5.02 -8.34
N ILE A 75 21.30 5.03 -9.65
CA ILE A 75 22.13 4.33 -10.63
C ILE A 75 22.56 5.39 -11.65
N ASP A 76 23.85 5.60 -11.80
CA ASP A 76 24.44 6.61 -12.70
C ASP A 76 23.85 8.02 -12.51
N GLY A 77 23.61 8.43 -11.24
CA GLY A 77 23.03 9.74 -10.91
C GLY A 77 21.53 9.86 -11.17
N VAL A 78 20.87 8.78 -11.63
CA VAL A 78 19.43 8.73 -11.90
C VAL A 78 18.71 7.97 -10.80
N LYS A 79 17.63 8.55 -10.29
CA LYS A 79 16.74 7.87 -9.33
C LYS A 79 16.00 6.73 -10.04
N ASN A 80 16.19 5.52 -9.55
CA ASN A 80 15.55 4.31 -10.06
C ASN A 80 14.60 3.71 -9.03
N GLU A 81 13.53 3.09 -9.53
CA GLU A 81 12.52 2.39 -8.74
C GLU A 81 12.39 0.92 -9.15
N PRO A 82 12.00 0.03 -8.22
CA PRO A 82 11.78 -1.37 -8.54
C PRO A 82 10.53 -1.53 -9.42
N ILE A 83 10.70 -2.27 -10.51
CA ILE A 83 9.62 -2.65 -11.43
C ILE A 83 9.32 -4.13 -11.22
N GLU A 84 8.04 -4.44 -11.24
CA GLU A 84 7.54 -5.80 -11.15
C GLU A 84 6.75 -6.17 -12.41
N GLU A 85 6.84 -7.44 -12.78
CA GLU A 85 5.90 -8.05 -13.72
C GLU A 85 4.65 -8.42 -12.94
N LEU A 86 3.52 -7.85 -13.35
CA LEU A 86 2.20 -8.12 -12.82
C LEU A 86 1.43 -8.94 -13.83
N THR A 87 0.89 -10.08 -13.41
CA THR A 87 -0.06 -10.88 -14.20
C THR A 87 -1.42 -10.85 -13.53
N VAL A 88 -2.45 -10.52 -14.29
CA VAL A 88 -3.85 -10.55 -13.84
C VAL A 88 -4.65 -11.42 -14.77
N ASN A 89 -5.27 -12.48 -14.23
CA ASN A 89 -6.25 -13.29 -14.95
C ASN A 89 -7.65 -12.91 -14.47
N VAL A 90 -8.52 -12.51 -15.39
CA VAL A 90 -9.83 -11.93 -15.07
C VAL A 90 -10.84 -12.23 -16.17
N PRO A 91 -12.15 -12.35 -15.87
CA PRO A 91 -13.20 -12.40 -16.89
C PRO A 91 -13.12 -11.18 -17.83
N GLU A 92 -13.40 -11.38 -19.11
CA GLU A 92 -13.22 -10.36 -20.16
C GLU A 92 -13.99 -9.07 -19.86
N GLU A 93 -15.17 -9.16 -19.27
CA GLU A 93 -16.01 -8.02 -18.89
C GLU A 93 -15.33 -7.03 -17.93
N TYR A 94 -14.38 -7.49 -17.09
CA TYR A 94 -13.66 -6.64 -16.15
C TYR A 94 -12.30 -6.15 -16.68
N ALA A 95 -11.82 -6.67 -17.81
CA ALA A 95 -10.48 -6.41 -18.34
C ALA A 95 -10.20 -4.91 -18.51
N SER A 96 -11.11 -4.17 -19.15
CA SER A 96 -10.95 -2.72 -19.39
C SER A 96 -10.79 -1.93 -18.11
N LYS A 97 -11.56 -2.26 -17.07
CA LYS A 97 -11.50 -1.60 -15.76
C LYS A 97 -10.16 -1.86 -15.04
N ILE A 98 -9.64 -3.08 -15.17
CA ILE A 98 -8.34 -3.44 -14.61
C ILE A 98 -7.21 -2.73 -15.35
N ILE A 99 -7.26 -2.68 -16.68
CA ILE A 99 -6.27 -1.98 -17.51
C ILE A 99 -6.21 -0.50 -17.11
N ASP A 100 -7.35 0.20 -17.02
CA ASP A 100 -7.39 1.61 -16.58
C ASP A 100 -6.78 1.79 -15.18
N MET A 101 -7.14 0.91 -14.24
CA MET A 101 -6.65 0.96 -12.86
C MET A 101 -5.14 0.78 -12.75
N VAL A 102 -4.55 -0.13 -13.54
CA VAL A 102 -3.10 -0.39 -13.57
C VAL A 102 -2.36 0.74 -14.28
N THR A 103 -2.90 1.25 -15.39
CA THR A 103 -2.30 2.35 -16.17
C THR A 103 -2.23 3.65 -15.35
N ARG A 104 -3.28 4.00 -14.60
CA ARG A 104 -3.25 5.15 -13.66
C ARG A 104 -2.15 5.02 -12.60
N ARG A 105 -1.74 3.82 -12.29
CA ARG A 105 -0.63 3.52 -11.37
C ARG A 105 0.72 3.36 -12.06
N LYS A 106 0.86 3.87 -13.29
CA LYS A 106 2.09 3.80 -14.11
C LYS A 106 2.46 2.39 -14.54
N GLY A 107 1.48 1.47 -14.62
CA GLY A 107 1.66 0.16 -15.23
C GLY A 107 1.59 0.28 -16.76
N GLU A 108 2.49 -0.40 -17.44
CA GLU A 108 2.57 -0.51 -18.89
C GLU A 108 2.17 -1.93 -19.29
N MET A 109 1.14 -2.04 -20.13
CA MET A 109 0.69 -3.33 -20.61
C MET A 109 1.72 -3.92 -21.58
N VAL A 110 2.14 -5.15 -21.31
CA VAL A 110 3.11 -5.89 -22.14
C VAL A 110 2.39 -6.87 -23.04
N LYS A 111 1.35 -7.54 -22.50
CA LYS A 111 0.66 -8.60 -23.20
C LYS A 111 -0.79 -8.70 -22.74
N MET A 112 -1.65 -9.10 -23.69
CA MET A 112 -3.04 -9.46 -23.44
C MET A 112 -3.36 -10.71 -24.25
N GLU A 113 -3.84 -11.75 -23.59
CA GLU A 113 -4.21 -13.02 -24.22
C GLU A 113 -5.59 -13.47 -23.74
N SER A 114 -6.49 -13.66 -24.68
CA SER A 114 -7.80 -14.23 -24.39
C SER A 114 -7.71 -15.75 -24.31
N ALA A 115 -8.30 -16.33 -23.27
CA ALA A 115 -8.37 -17.77 -23.01
C ALA A 115 -9.82 -18.13 -22.64
N GLY A 116 -10.65 -18.35 -23.66
CA GLY A 116 -12.09 -18.56 -23.50
C GLY A 116 -12.79 -17.29 -23.00
N GLU A 117 -13.49 -17.39 -21.87
CA GLU A 117 -14.20 -16.27 -21.23
C GLU A 117 -13.31 -15.40 -20.32
N ARG A 118 -12.03 -15.74 -20.24
CA ARG A 118 -11.06 -15.04 -19.39
C ARG A 118 -9.93 -14.45 -20.20
N VAL A 119 -9.31 -13.41 -19.66
CA VAL A 119 -8.17 -12.72 -20.28
C VAL A 119 -6.99 -12.72 -19.30
N ASN A 120 -5.82 -13.04 -19.81
CA ASN A 120 -4.55 -12.85 -19.12
C ASN A 120 -3.95 -11.51 -19.52
N LEU A 121 -3.74 -10.65 -18.56
CA LEU A 121 -3.13 -9.33 -18.71
C LEU A 121 -1.76 -9.34 -18.05
N GLU A 122 -0.73 -8.95 -18.80
CA GLU A 122 0.63 -8.81 -18.27
C GLU A 122 1.07 -7.35 -18.34
N PHE A 123 1.64 -6.86 -17.22
CA PHE A 123 2.10 -5.50 -17.10
C PHE A 123 3.49 -5.43 -16.48
N ASN A 124 4.26 -4.41 -16.87
CA ASN A 124 5.41 -3.94 -16.12
C ASN A 124 4.98 -2.70 -15.32
N MET A 125 5.10 -2.74 -14.00
CA MET A 125 4.66 -1.61 -13.19
C MET A 125 5.56 -1.38 -11.97
N PRO A 126 5.63 -0.13 -11.49
CA PRO A 126 6.36 0.18 -10.26
C PRO A 126 5.80 -0.58 -9.07
N SER A 127 6.67 -1.18 -8.23
CA SER A 127 6.27 -1.88 -7.00
C SER A 127 5.39 -1.01 -6.09
N ARG A 128 5.64 0.31 -6.04
CA ARG A 128 4.80 1.26 -5.29
C ARG A 128 3.36 1.34 -5.81
N GLY A 129 3.13 1.02 -7.10
CA GLY A 129 1.79 0.96 -7.70
C GLY A 129 1.03 -0.30 -7.33
N ILE A 130 1.72 -1.40 -6.97
CA ILE A 130 1.12 -2.67 -6.54
C ILE A 130 0.57 -2.58 -5.12
N ILE A 131 1.15 -1.70 -4.28
CA ILE A 131 0.68 -1.53 -2.89
C ILE A 131 -0.79 -1.14 -2.87
N GLY A 132 -1.62 -2.01 -2.26
CA GLY A 132 -3.08 -1.83 -2.20
C GLY A 132 -3.83 -2.12 -3.50
N LEU A 133 -3.15 -2.48 -4.60
CA LEU A 133 -3.80 -2.79 -5.88
C LEU A 133 -4.66 -4.04 -5.79
N ARG A 134 -4.20 -5.09 -5.11
CA ARG A 134 -4.91 -6.38 -5.01
C ARG A 134 -6.36 -6.22 -4.54
N THR A 135 -6.59 -5.47 -3.48
CA THR A 135 -7.94 -5.24 -2.95
C THR A 135 -8.83 -4.53 -3.98
N ASN A 136 -8.27 -3.53 -4.68
CA ASN A 136 -9.01 -2.80 -5.71
C ASN A 136 -9.35 -3.69 -6.91
N VAL A 137 -8.41 -4.53 -7.35
CA VAL A 137 -8.62 -5.50 -8.44
C VAL A 137 -9.69 -6.51 -8.06
N LEU A 138 -9.63 -7.10 -6.86
CA LEU A 138 -10.65 -8.03 -6.38
C LEU A 138 -12.03 -7.37 -6.28
N THR A 139 -12.13 -6.17 -5.74
CA THR A 139 -13.39 -5.43 -5.67
C THR A 139 -13.93 -5.13 -7.07
N ALA A 140 -13.06 -4.74 -8.00
CA ALA A 140 -13.45 -4.40 -9.37
C ALA A 140 -13.96 -5.59 -10.19
N SER A 141 -13.50 -6.79 -9.86
CA SER A 141 -13.83 -8.05 -10.53
C SER A 141 -14.76 -8.96 -9.72
N ALA A 142 -15.50 -8.41 -8.76
CA ALA A 142 -16.38 -9.19 -7.87
C ALA A 142 -15.67 -10.39 -7.18
N GLY A 143 -14.35 -10.29 -6.96
CA GLY A 143 -13.54 -11.35 -6.36
C GLY A 143 -12.96 -12.38 -7.34
N GLU A 144 -13.28 -12.29 -8.63
CA GLU A 144 -12.91 -13.30 -9.63
C GLU A 144 -11.49 -13.16 -10.20
N ALA A 145 -10.82 -12.03 -9.98
CA ALA A 145 -9.47 -11.84 -10.49
C ALA A 145 -8.43 -12.66 -9.73
N ILE A 146 -7.52 -13.26 -10.47
CA ILE A 146 -6.30 -13.90 -9.94
C ILE A 146 -5.14 -12.98 -10.27
N MET A 147 -4.38 -12.58 -9.26
CA MET A 147 -3.29 -11.63 -9.39
C MET A 147 -2.00 -12.20 -8.82
N ALA A 148 -0.94 -12.19 -9.62
CA ALA A 148 0.42 -12.54 -9.23
C ALA A 148 1.39 -11.46 -9.69
N HIS A 149 2.48 -11.26 -8.96
CA HIS A 149 3.53 -10.32 -9.34
C HIS A 149 4.90 -10.83 -8.89
N ARG A 150 5.94 -10.44 -9.62
CA ARG A 150 7.34 -10.75 -9.30
C ARG A 150 8.24 -9.57 -9.63
N PHE A 151 9.29 -9.41 -8.84
CA PHE A 151 10.33 -8.41 -9.14
C PHE A 151 10.99 -8.73 -10.49
N LYS A 152 11.18 -7.69 -11.31
CA LYS A 152 11.87 -7.76 -12.58
C LYS A 152 13.24 -7.09 -12.50
N GLU A 153 13.27 -5.78 -12.38
CA GLU A 153 14.49 -4.98 -12.43
C GLU A 153 14.27 -3.59 -11.81
N TYR A 154 15.31 -2.79 -11.73
CA TYR A 154 15.21 -1.37 -11.45
C TYR A 154 15.18 -0.57 -12.74
N GLN A 155 14.26 0.39 -12.85
CA GLN A 155 14.15 1.31 -13.97
C GLN A 155 14.07 2.76 -13.47
N PRO A 156 14.37 3.75 -14.33
CA PRO A 156 14.19 5.16 -13.97
C PRO A 156 12.80 5.46 -13.44
N TYR A 157 12.74 6.36 -12.46
CA TYR A 157 11.50 6.74 -11.79
C TYR A 157 10.44 7.27 -12.77
N LYS A 158 9.27 6.65 -12.81
CA LYS A 158 8.17 6.94 -13.76
C LYS A 158 7.27 8.11 -13.34
N GLY A 159 7.73 8.95 -12.44
CA GLY A 159 6.95 10.10 -11.97
C GLY A 159 5.93 9.73 -10.89
N GLU A 160 5.19 10.69 -10.40
CA GLU A 160 4.23 10.50 -9.32
C GLU A 160 3.01 9.68 -9.75
N ILE A 161 2.53 8.86 -8.82
CA ILE A 161 1.23 8.18 -8.94
C ILE A 161 0.25 9.01 -8.13
N GLU A 162 -0.81 9.48 -8.77
CA GLU A 162 -1.90 10.16 -8.08
C GLU A 162 -2.50 9.25 -7.03
N ARG A 163 -2.40 9.65 -5.79
CA ARG A 163 -3.00 8.96 -4.65
C ARG A 163 -4.01 9.87 -3.98
N ARG A 164 -5.17 9.32 -3.72
CA ARG A 164 -6.15 9.99 -2.89
C ARG A 164 -5.65 9.94 -1.44
N THR A 165 -5.26 11.08 -0.90
CA THR A 165 -4.75 11.18 0.49
C THR A 165 -5.87 11.22 1.51
N ASN A 166 -7.05 11.73 1.11
CA ASN A 166 -8.19 11.91 1.99
C ASN A 166 -9.40 11.09 1.52
N GLY A 167 -10.23 10.66 2.45
CA GLY A 167 -11.52 10.06 2.15
C GLY A 167 -12.52 11.08 1.59
N SER A 168 -13.64 10.59 1.07
CA SER A 168 -14.81 11.42 0.73
C SER A 168 -16.05 10.82 1.34
N ILE A 169 -16.90 11.69 1.84
CA ILE A 169 -18.28 11.38 2.20
C ILE A 169 -19.12 11.98 1.08
N ILE A 170 -19.91 11.15 0.42
CA ILE A 170 -20.74 11.55 -0.72
C ILE A 170 -22.18 11.58 -0.21
N ALA A 171 -22.90 12.71 -0.46
CA ALA A 171 -24.32 12.79 -0.19
C ALA A 171 -25.08 11.85 -1.14
N MET A 172 -26.05 11.12 -0.63
CA MET A 172 -26.89 10.23 -1.44
C MET A 172 -27.98 11.00 -2.19
N GLU A 173 -28.34 12.17 -1.70
CA GLU A 173 -29.39 13.02 -2.26
C GLU A 173 -28.88 14.46 -2.36
N SER A 174 -29.49 15.21 -3.30
CA SER A 174 -29.27 16.66 -3.42
C SER A 174 -29.97 17.39 -2.28
N GLY A 175 -29.30 18.37 -1.69
CA GLY A 175 -29.84 19.14 -0.57
C GLY A 175 -28.89 20.21 -0.07
N THR A 176 -29.33 20.91 0.95
CA THR A 176 -28.53 21.95 1.61
C THR A 176 -27.76 21.36 2.78
N ALA A 177 -26.46 21.60 2.84
CA ALA A 177 -25.62 21.16 3.96
C ALA A 177 -25.83 22.11 5.16
N PHE A 178 -26.24 21.57 6.29
CA PHE A 178 -26.39 22.31 7.55
C PHE A 178 -25.24 22.05 8.49
N ALA A 179 -24.66 23.09 9.07
CA ALA A 179 -23.56 23.01 10.01
C ALA A 179 -23.84 22.05 11.19
N TYR A 180 -25.05 22.05 11.74
CA TYR A 180 -25.46 21.14 12.81
C TYR A 180 -25.39 19.66 12.43
N ALA A 181 -25.74 19.31 11.20
CA ALA A 181 -25.66 17.93 10.73
C ALA A 181 -24.20 17.49 10.52
N ILE A 182 -23.34 18.41 10.07
CA ILE A 182 -21.92 18.18 9.85
C ILE A 182 -21.17 18.07 11.16
N ASP A 183 -21.53 18.85 12.19
CA ASP A 183 -20.94 18.82 13.52
C ASP A 183 -20.98 17.43 14.14
N LYS A 184 -22.05 16.66 13.91
CA LYS A 184 -22.15 15.26 14.36
C LYS A 184 -21.12 14.32 13.76
N LEU A 185 -20.42 14.72 12.70
CA LEU A 185 -19.39 13.96 12.03
C LEU A 185 -17.96 14.38 12.45
N GLN A 186 -17.83 15.30 13.41
CA GLN A 186 -16.55 15.86 13.85
C GLN A 186 -15.52 14.81 14.29
N ASP A 187 -15.97 13.68 14.83
CA ASP A 187 -15.09 12.56 15.22
C ASP A 187 -14.34 11.94 14.04
N ARG A 188 -14.79 12.18 12.81
CA ARG A 188 -14.15 11.70 11.59
C ARG A 188 -13.05 12.61 11.06
N GLY A 189 -12.86 13.80 11.63
CA GLY A 189 -11.81 14.74 11.27
C GLY A 189 -12.33 16.05 10.65
N LYS A 190 -11.45 16.75 9.94
CA LYS A 190 -11.79 18.00 9.24
C LYS A 190 -12.46 17.69 7.91
N PHE A 191 -13.55 18.40 7.62
CA PHE A 191 -14.29 18.29 6.36
C PHE A 191 -14.13 19.57 5.53
N PHE A 192 -14.00 19.38 4.23
CA PHE A 192 -14.10 20.42 3.23
C PHE A 192 -15.35 20.12 2.39
N ILE A 193 -16.24 21.09 2.28
CA ILE A 193 -17.50 20.92 1.56
C ILE A 193 -17.34 21.59 0.20
N PHE A 194 -17.65 20.84 -0.84
CA PHE A 194 -17.70 21.32 -2.21
C PHE A 194 -19.13 21.11 -2.72
N PRO A 195 -19.68 22.07 -3.48
CA PRO A 195 -21.01 21.94 -4.10
C PRO A 195 -21.03 20.84 -5.16
#